data_f915cd44865f010859151fb24adc40f6
#
_entry.id   f915cd44865f010859151fb24adc40f6
#
_cell.length_a   1.000
_cell.length_b   1.000
_cell.length_c   1.000
_cell.angle_alpha   90.00
_cell.angle_beta   90.00
_cell.angle_gamma   90.00
#
_symmetry.space_group_name_H-M   'P 1'
#
loop_
_entity.id
_entity.type
_entity.pdbx_description
1 polymer ?
#
loop_
_entity_poly.entity_id
_entity_poly.type
_entity_poly.pdbx_seq_one_letter_code
_entity_poly.pdbx_strand_id
1 'polypeptide(L)'
;MAKQKYYAYYFDEKNNGIADTWAECEKIVHGTKARYKSFIEKAVAQNWLNDGAIYDRKISENTPVNTMLEKGIYFDSGTGRGIGVEVRVTDENKENILDKISPNSLKELLEGTTWIKNEFGNIQFEEKKTNNFGELIGFYLALNCAKLLNCNLILGDSRLVIDYWSLGRFHEENLELETINYINKVILLRKEFEKNKGIVKHISGDINPADLGFHK
;
A
#
# COMPACT_ATOMS: atom_id res chain seq x y z
N MET A 1 26.89 -0.01 15.49
CA MET A 1 26.03 -0.79 16.40
C MET A 1 24.58 -0.37 16.15
N ALA A 2 23.67 -1.32 15.97
CA ALA A 2 22.24 -1.00 15.84
C ALA A 2 21.74 -0.43 17.19
N LYS A 3 21.01 0.71 17.15
CA LYS A 3 20.41 1.28 18.36
C LYS A 3 19.30 0.34 18.86
N GLN A 4 19.26 0.11 20.17
CA GLN A 4 18.17 -0.63 20.80
C GLN A 4 16.83 0.05 20.50
N LYS A 5 15.79 -0.75 20.25
CA LYS A 5 14.42 -0.26 20.03
C LYS A 5 13.50 -0.86 21.10
N TYR A 6 12.49 -0.09 21.46
CA TYR A 6 11.38 -0.49 22.33
C TYR A 6 10.11 -0.59 21.50
N TYR A 7 9.26 -1.55 21.79
CA TYR A 7 8.06 -1.84 21.01
C TYR A 7 6.84 -1.70 21.91
N ALA A 8 6.13 -0.58 21.76
CA ALA A 8 4.89 -0.36 22.49
C ALA A 8 3.73 -1.04 21.76
N TYR A 9 2.82 -1.66 22.52
CA TYR A 9 1.59 -2.26 22.03
C TYR A 9 0.39 -1.78 22.85
N TYR A 10 -0.77 -1.66 22.21
CA TYR A 10 -1.96 -1.09 22.82
C TYR A 10 -3.23 -1.75 22.27
N PHE A 11 -3.99 -2.38 23.12
CA PHE A 11 -5.34 -2.88 22.83
C PHE A 11 -6.38 -1.85 23.30
N ASP A 12 -6.26 -1.44 24.57
CA ASP A 12 -7.10 -0.45 25.27
C ASP A 12 -6.31 0.16 26.45
N GLU A 13 -6.95 1.07 27.20
CA GLU A 13 -6.34 1.75 28.35
C GLU A 13 -5.84 0.82 29.45
N LYS A 14 -6.44 -0.37 29.62
CA LYS A 14 -6.09 -1.35 30.65
C LYS A 14 -5.17 -2.44 30.14
N ASN A 15 -5.04 -2.59 28.83
CA ASN A 15 -4.29 -3.65 28.18
C ASN A 15 -3.33 -3.06 27.16
N ASN A 16 -2.18 -2.62 27.63
CA ASN A 16 -1.09 -2.03 26.83
C ASN A 16 0.25 -2.27 27.54
N GLY A 17 1.36 -2.06 26.82
CA GLY A 17 2.68 -2.24 27.39
C GLY A 17 3.83 -1.97 26.41
N ILE A 18 5.05 -2.19 26.88
CA ILE A 18 6.28 -2.01 26.11
C ILE A 18 7.12 -3.28 26.21
N ALA A 19 7.42 -3.88 25.07
CA ALA A 19 8.37 -4.98 24.93
C ALA A 19 9.77 -4.44 24.57
N ASP A 20 10.79 -5.10 25.06
CA ASP A 20 12.20 -4.71 24.80
C ASP A 20 12.71 -5.29 23.47
N THR A 21 12.00 -6.28 22.89
CA THR A 21 12.32 -6.89 21.59
C THR A 21 11.09 -7.00 20.69
N TRP A 22 11.33 -7.02 19.38
CA TRP A 22 10.26 -7.27 18.42
C TRP A 22 9.62 -8.65 18.61
N ALA A 23 10.42 -9.68 18.85
CA ALA A 23 9.95 -11.04 19.04
C ALA A 23 8.96 -11.20 20.21
N GLU A 24 9.14 -10.43 21.29
CA GLU A 24 8.18 -10.36 22.39
C GLU A 24 6.91 -9.63 22.00
N CYS A 25 7.03 -8.46 21.38
CA CYS A 25 5.89 -7.68 20.91
C CYS A 25 5.06 -8.45 19.89
N GLU A 26 5.70 -9.08 18.91
CA GLU A 26 5.05 -9.86 17.87
C GLU A 26 4.18 -10.99 18.43
N LYS A 27 4.66 -11.73 19.41
CA LYS A 27 3.86 -12.78 20.11
C LYS A 27 2.59 -12.25 20.74
N ILE A 28 2.60 -10.99 21.18
CA ILE A 28 1.46 -10.34 21.84
C ILE A 28 0.47 -9.80 20.80
N VAL A 29 0.97 -9.22 19.70
CA VAL A 29 0.13 -8.49 18.74
C VAL A 29 -0.26 -9.31 17.52
N HIS A 30 0.43 -10.42 17.25
CA HIS A 30 0.18 -11.25 16.06
C HIS A 30 -1.26 -11.78 16.04
N GLY A 31 -1.95 -11.58 14.92
CA GLY A 31 -3.34 -12.02 14.73
C GLY A 31 -4.38 -11.23 15.56
N THR A 32 -4.01 -10.10 16.13
CA THR A 32 -4.89 -9.25 16.95
C THR A 32 -5.14 -7.89 16.26
N LYS A 33 -6.05 -7.09 16.86
CA LYS A 33 -6.31 -5.69 16.44
C LYS A 33 -5.48 -4.67 17.25
N ALA A 34 -4.42 -5.10 17.92
CA ALA A 34 -3.57 -4.21 18.70
C ALA A 34 -2.88 -3.16 17.80
N ARG A 35 -2.81 -1.93 18.30
CA ARG A 35 -1.91 -0.91 17.75
C ARG A 35 -0.52 -1.14 18.31
N TYR A 36 0.54 -1.03 17.52
CA TYR A 36 1.91 -1.15 17.99
C TYR A 36 2.88 -0.26 17.19
N LYS A 37 3.91 0.24 17.87
CA LYS A 37 4.90 1.14 17.26
C LYS A 37 6.26 0.96 17.93
N SER A 38 7.35 1.08 17.13
CA SER A 38 8.73 1.02 17.67
C SER A 38 9.26 2.41 17.97
N PHE A 39 10.04 2.52 19.05
CA PHE A 39 10.66 3.74 19.53
C PHE A 39 12.14 3.52 19.87
N ILE A 40 12.94 4.58 19.80
CA ILE A 40 14.36 4.54 20.23
C ILE A 40 14.48 4.78 21.73
N GLU A 41 13.53 5.51 22.32
CA GLU A 41 13.50 5.86 23.73
C GLU A 41 12.26 5.32 24.41
N LYS A 42 12.43 4.64 25.54
CA LYS A 42 11.34 4.02 26.32
C LYS A 42 10.34 5.07 26.85
N ALA A 43 10.84 6.26 27.21
CA ALA A 43 9.99 7.36 27.65
C ALA A 43 9.02 7.84 26.57
N VAL A 44 9.48 7.91 25.31
CA VAL A 44 8.64 8.29 24.17
C VAL A 44 7.58 7.21 23.89
N ALA A 45 7.95 5.92 24.02
CA ALA A 45 7.01 4.83 23.92
C ALA A 45 5.91 4.92 25.00
N GLN A 46 6.28 5.25 26.24
CA GLN A 46 5.31 5.41 27.34
C GLN A 46 4.37 6.59 27.12
N ASN A 47 4.87 7.72 26.65
CA ASN A 47 4.03 8.87 26.32
C ASN A 47 3.02 8.52 25.23
N TRP A 48 3.45 7.81 24.17
CA TRP A 48 2.55 7.36 23.12
C TRP A 48 1.42 6.47 23.65
N LEU A 49 1.69 5.58 24.62
CA LEU A 49 0.65 4.76 25.27
C LEU A 49 -0.31 5.61 26.10
N ASN A 50 0.22 6.58 26.88
CA ASN A 50 -0.58 7.48 27.70
C ASN A 50 -1.51 8.38 26.87
N ASP A 51 -1.09 8.72 25.64
CA ASP A 51 -1.87 9.49 24.66
C ASP A 51 -2.88 8.61 23.87
N GLY A 52 -3.12 7.38 24.34
CA GLY A 52 -4.07 6.44 23.74
C GLY A 52 -3.56 5.74 22.49
N ALA A 53 -2.24 5.68 22.32
CA ALA A 53 -1.57 5.02 21.20
C ALA A 53 -2.06 5.52 19.83
N ILE A 54 -2.26 6.82 19.73
CA ILE A 54 -2.64 7.49 18.48
C ILE A 54 -1.39 7.54 17.61
N TYR A 55 -1.50 7.03 16.39
CA TYR A 55 -0.43 7.24 15.41
C TYR A 55 -0.42 8.71 15.03
N ASP A 56 0.66 9.41 15.42
CA ASP A 56 0.84 10.80 14.99
C ASP A 56 0.68 10.87 13.48
N ARG A 57 -0.32 11.57 13.00
CA ARG A 57 -0.21 12.13 11.68
C ARG A 57 1.02 13.01 11.71
N LYS A 58 2.06 12.66 11.00
CA LYS A 58 3.06 13.65 10.60
C LYS A 58 2.33 14.65 9.69
N ILE A 59 1.61 15.56 10.29
CA ILE A 59 1.38 16.84 9.66
C ILE A 59 2.80 17.41 9.56
N SER A 60 3.40 17.27 8.38
CA SER A 60 4.57 18.08 8.07
C SER A 60 4.08 19.52 8.11
N GLU A 61 4.41 20.24 9.19
CA GLU A 61 4.01 21.63 9.42
C GLU A 61 4.46 22.61 8.32
N ASN A 62 5.01 22.08 7.22
CA ASN A 62 5.57 22.84 6.11
C ASN A 62 5.09 22.41 4.71
N THR A 63 4.00 21.68 4.59
CA THR A 63 3.41 21.50 3.27
C THR A 63 2.18 22.40 3.19
N PRO A 64 2.18 23.44 2.35
CA PRO A 64 0.97 24.23 2.13
C PRO A 64 -0.08 23.27 1.57
N VAL A 65 -1.29 23.32 2.16
CA VAL A 65 -2.48 22.49 1.86
C VAL A 65 -2.99 22.68 0.42
N ASN A 66 -2.17 23.22 -0.46
CA ASN A 66 -2.50 23.48 -1.86
C ASN A 66 -1.45 22.92 -2.83
N THR A 67 -0.90 21.75 -2.54
CA THR A 67 -0.12 21.03 -3.55
C THR A 67 -1.09 20.48 -4.59
N MET A 68 -1.23 21.18 -5.71
CA MET A 68 -1.93 20.64 -6.87
C MET A 68 -1.26 19.30 -7.20
N LEU A 69 -2.02 18.21 -7.10
CA LEU A 69 -1.53 16.89 -7.48
C LEU A 69 -1.16 16.90 -8.96
N GLU A 70 -0.09 16.24 -9.30
CA GLU A 70 0.33 16.12 -10.71
C GLU A 70 -0.72 15.30 -11.47
N LYS A 71 -1.04 15.69 -12.68
CA LYS A 71 -1.92 14.91 -13.54
C LYS A 71 -1.27 13.55 -13.82
N GLY A 72 -1.92 12.48 -13.33
CA GLY A 72 -1.33 11.14 -13.37
C GLY A 72 -2.30 10.04 -12.95
N ILE A 73 -1.79 8.82 -12.90
CA ILE A 73 -2.51 7.67 -12.39
C ILE A 73 -1.94 7.30 -11.03
N TYR A 74 -2.81 7.16 -10.07
CA TYR A 74 -2.51 6.87 -8.67
C TYR A 74 -3.05 5.50 -8.29
N PHE A 75 -2.32 4.76 -7.48
CA PHE A 75 -2.76 3.46 -6.98
C PHE A 75 -2.50 3.32 -5.49
N ASP A 76 -3.34 2.50 -4.87
CA ASP A 76 -3.26 2.10 -3.46
C ASP A 76 -3.92 0.75 -3.25
N SER A 77 -3.62 0.11 -2.14
CA SER A 77 -4.34 -1.05 -1.66
C SER A 77 -4.56 -1.04 -0.16
N GLY A 78 -5.56 -1.78 0.31
CA GLY A 78 -5.85 -1.87 1.74
C GLY A 78 -6.69 -3.07 2.12
N THR A 79 -6.56 -3.46 3.40
CA THR A 79 -7.29 -4.59 4.01
C THR A 79 -8.26 -4.15 5.10
N GLY A 80 -8.48 -2.84 5.26
CA GLY A 80 -9.12 -2.25 6.43
C GLY A 80 -10.59 -2.59 6.64
N ARG A 81 -11.31 -3.06 5.59
CA ARG A 81 -12.70 -3.51 5.75
C ARG A 81 -12.81 -4.93 6.30
N GLY A 82 -11.70 -5.68 6.37
CA GLY A 82 -11.70 -7.07 6.85
C GLY A 82 -12.34 -8.10 5.92
N ILE A 83 -12.58 -7.74 4.67
CA ILE A 83 -13.21 -8.57 3.63
C ILE A 83 -12.24 -8.95 2.50
N GLY A 84 -10.95 -8.92 2.77
CA GLY A 84 -9.89 -9.17 1.78
C GLY A 84 -9.09 -7.92 1.45
N VAL A 85 -8.36 -7.96 0.36
CA VAL A 85 -7.55 -6.85 -0.14
C VAL A 85 -8.33 -6.08 -1.19
N GLU A 86 -8.48 -4.78 -0.99
CA GLU A 86 -9.03 -3.86 -1.99
C GLU A 86 -7.90 -3.15 -2.73
N VAL A 87 -8.08 -2.96 -4.03
CA VAL A 87 -7.16 -2.23 -4.91
C VAL A 87 -7.91 -1.11 -5.59
N ARG A 88 -7.39 0.09 -5.48
CA ARG A 88 -7.94 1.30 -6.06
C ARG A 88 -6.95 1.95 -7.02
N VAL A 89 -7.45 2.41 -8.16
CA VAL A 89 -6.67 3.17 -9.14
C VAL A 89 -7.47 4.41 -9.55
N THR A 90 -6.90 5.59 -9.32
CA THR A 90 -7.58 6.87 -9.57
C THR A 90 -6.72 7.83 -10.41
N ASP A 91 -7.30 8.91 -10.85
CA ASP A 91 -6.60 10.11 -11.28
C ASP A 91 -6.34 11.07 -10.09
N GLU A 92 -5.76 12.24 -10.38
CA GLU A 92 -5.48 13.30 -9.41
C GLU A 92 -6.74 13.88 -8.75
N ASN A 93 -7.91 13.69 -9.34
CA ASN A 93 -9.21 14.18 -8.84
C ASN A 93 -9.96 13.12 -8.03
N LYS A 94 -9.34 11.95 -7.75
CA LYS A 94 -9.95 10.78 -7.11
C LYS A 94 -10.98 10.05 -7.95
N GLU A 95 -11.09 10.35 -9.25
CA GLU A 95 -11.96 9.61 -10.15
C GLU A 95 -11.42 8.20 -10.38
N ASN A 96 -12.28 7.20 -10.29
CA ASN A 96 -11.88 5.81 -10.47
C ASN A 96 -11.56 5.53 -11.95
N ILE A 97 -10.30 5.22 -12.24
CA ILE A 97 -9.84 4.93 -13.60
C ILE A 97 -10.28 3.53 -14.07
N LEU A 98 -10.50 2.59 -13.16
CA LEU A 98 -10.93 1.24 -13.51
C LEU A 98 -12.31 1.21 -14.16
N ASP A 99 -13.12 2.26 -14.00
CA ASP A 99 -14.41 2.41 -14.71
C ASP A 99 -14.25 2.69 -16.22
N LYS A 100 -13.05 3.13 -16.62
CA LYS A 100 -12.70 3.39 -18.03
C LYS A 100 -12.21 2.11 -18.75
N ILE A 101 -12.00 1.01 -18.01
CA ILE A 101 -11.60 -0.28 -18.57
C ILE A 101 -12.82 -1.17 -18.74
N SER A 102 -12.93 -1.84 -19.89
CA SER A 102 -14.04 -2.77 -20.12
C SER A 102 -13.95 -3.96 -19.13
N PRO A 103 -15.10 -4.52 -18.70
CA PRO A 103 -15.10 -5.70 -17.84
C PRO A 103 -14.32 -6.88 -18.41
N ASN A 104 -14.35 -7.06 -19.74
CA ASN A 104 -13.61 -8.13 -20.39
C ASN A 104 -12.09 -7.90 -20.31
N SER A 105 -11.64 -6.67 -20.53
CA SER A 105 -10.21 -6.34 -20.39
C SER A 105 -9.73 -6.52 -18.95
N LEU A 106 -10.55 -6.16 -17.93
CA LEU A 106 -10.20 -6.43 -16.54
C LEU A 106 -10.10 -7.93 -16.26
N LYS A 107 -10.99 -8.76 -16.82
CA LYS A 107 -10.92 -10.23 -16.69
C LYS A 107 -9.65 -10.80 -17.32
N GLU A 108 -9.25 -10.30 -18.48
CA GLU A 108 -8.00 -10.72 -19.14
C GLU A 108 -6.76 -10.30 -18.34
N LEU A 109 -6.74 -9.06 -17.83
CA LEU A 109 -5.63 -8.57 -17.02
C LEU A 109 -5.44 -9.36 -15.72
N LEU A 110 -6.55 -9.75 -15.08
CA LEU A 110 -6.57 -10.45 -13.79
C LEU A 110 -6.89 -11.95 -13.97
N GLU A 111 -6.62 -12.50 -15.15
CA GLU A 111 -6.80 -13.93 -15.41
C GLU A 111 -5.99 -14.79 -14.43
N GLY A 112 -6.63 -15.83 -13.89
CA GLY A 112 -6.02 -16.74 -12.90
C GLY A 112 -6.17 -16.26 -11.46
N THR A 113 -6.80 -15.11 -11.20
CA THR A 113 -7.12 -14.63 -9.85
C THR A 113 -8.63 -14.60 -9.60
N THR A 114 -9.04 -14.81 -8.35
CA THR A 114 -10.44 -14.65 -7.94
C THR A 114 -10.65 -13.25 -7.38
N TRP A 115 -11.47 -12.47 -8.05
CA TRP A 115 -11.74 -11.09 -7.68
C TRP A 115 -13.16 -10.66 -8.04
N ILE A 116 -13.64 -9.62 -7.38
CA ILE A 116 -14.87 -8.92 -7.71
C ILE A 116 -14.61 -7.43 -7.86
N LYS A 117 -15.48 -6.72 -8.54
CA LYS A 117 -15.55 -5.25 -8.46
C LYS A 117 -16.59 -4.92 -7.41
N ASN A 118 -16.16 -4.30 -6.30
CA ASN A 118 -17.06 -4.01 -5.19
C ASN A 118 -17.93 -2.77 -5.47
N GLU A 119 -18.82 -2.44 -4.53
CA GLU A 119 -19.75 -1.30 -4.63
C GLU A 119 -19.06 0.07 -4.75
N PHE A 120 -17.77 0.15 -4.35
CA PHE A 120 -16.95 1.37 -4.46
C PHE A 120 -16.19 1.43 -5.79
N GLY A 121 -16.39 0.46 -6.68
CA GLY A 121 -15.68 0.34 -7.95
C GLY A 121 -14.24 -0.16 -7.83
N ASN A 122 -13.79 -0.59 -6.65
CA ASN A 122 -12.46 -1.14 -6.43
C ASN A 122 -12.41 -2.62 -6.80
N ILE A 123 -11.23 -3.10 -7.19
CA ILE A 123 -10.99 -4.55 -7.32
C ILE A 123 -10.78 -5.11 -5.93
N GLN A 124 -11.51 -6.15 -5.58
CA GLN A 124 -11.44 -6.81 -4.29
C GLN A 124 -11.11 -8.29 -4.47
N PHE A 125 -10.11 -8.74 -3.73
CA PHE A 125 -9.71 -10.15 -3.64
C PHE A 125 -10.28 -10.73 -2.36
N GLU A 126 -11.13 -11.77 -2.47
CA GLU A 126 -11.79 -12.40 -1.32
C GLU A 126 -10.87 -13.36 -0.56
N GLU A 127 -9.87 -13.90 -1.22
CA GLU A 127 -8.90 -14.81 -0.62
C GLU A 127 -7.92 -14.07 0.30
N LYS A 128 -7.21 -14.85 1.14
CA LYS A 128 -6.14 -14.35 2.04
C LYS A 128 -4.94 -13.81 1.25
N LYS A 129 -5.12 -12.68 0.60
CA LYS A 129 -4.01 -11.95 -0.05
C LYS A 129 -3.40 -10.95 0.92
N THR A 130 -2.12 -10.67 0.72
CA THR A 130 -1.42 -9.65 1.51
C THR A 130 -1.65 -8.26 0.94
N ASN A 131 -1.50 -7.21 1.77
CA ASN A 131 -1.53 -5.84 1.28
C ASN A 131 -0.48 -5.60 0.19
N ASN A 132 0.72 -6.17 0.34
CA ASN A 132 1.78 -6.05 -0.66
C ASN A 132 1.38 -6.65 -2.03
N PHE A 133 0.59 -7.73 -2.03
CA PHE A 133 0.02 -8.27 -3.27
C PHE A 133 -0.97 -7.28 -3.89
N GLY A 134 -1.83 -6.66 -3.08
CA GLY A 134 -2.75 -5.62 -3.54
C GLY A 134 -2.03 -4.43 -4.16
N GLU A 135 -0.97 -3.93 -3.50
CA GLU A 135 -0.11 -2.86 -4.04
C GLU A 135 0.51 -3.23 -5.39
N LEU A 136 0.98 -4.48 -5.52
CA LEU A 136 1.52 -4.99 -6.79
C LEU A 136 0.47 -5.00 -7.89
N ILE A 137 -0.75 -5.46 -7.58
CA ILE A 137 -1.87 -5.45 -8.54
C ILE A 137 -2.29 -4.01 -8.87
N GLY A 138 -2.32 -3.10 -7.89
CA GLY A 138 -2.60 -1.68 -8.12
C GLY A 138 -1.62 -1.08 -9.13
N PHE A 139 -0.33 -1.33 -8.95
CA PHE A 139 0.68 -0.88 -9.89
C PHE A 139 0.57 -1.54 -11.26
N TYR A 140 0.30 -2.85 -11.31
CA TYR A 140 0.06 -3.57 -12.56
C TYR A 140 -1.11 -2.99 -13.36
N LEU A 141 -2.23 -2.71 -12.69
CA LEU A 141 -3.40 -2.07 -13.31
C LEU A 141 -3.09 -0.63 -13.74
N ALA A 142 -2.36 0.14 -12.91
CA ALA A 142 -1.96 1.50 -13.25
C ALA A 142 -1.09 1.56 -14.53
N LEU A 143 -0.15 0.62 -14.71
CA LEU A 143 0.67 0.49 -15.93
C LEU A 143 -0.18 0.21 -17.18
N ASN A 144 -1.16 -0.68 -17.07
CA ASN A 144 -2.07 -0.99 -18.18
C ASN A 144 -3.01 0.19 -18.48
N CYS A 145 -3.53 0.87 -17.44
CA CYS A 145 -4.33 2.09 -17.59
C CYS A 145 -3.52 3.22 -18.26
N ALA A 146 -2.25 3.38 -17.87
CA ALA A 146 -1.37 4.40 -18.45
C ALA A 146 -1.21 4.22 -19.96
N LYS A 147 -1.05 2.98 -20.41
CA LYS A 147 -1.00 2.64 -21.84
C LYS A 147 -2.31 2.97 -22.56
N LEU A 148 -3.45 2.60 -21.97
CA LEU A 148 -4.77 2.83 -22.55
C LEU A 148 -5.12 4.32 -22.64
N LEU A 149 -4.78 5.09 -21.59
CA LEU A 149 -5.14 6.51 -21.46
C LEU A 149 -4.07 7.45 -21.96
N ASN A 150 -2.96 6.93 -22.51
CA ASN A 150 -1.79 7.70 -22.95
C ASN A 150 -1.28 8.65 -21.83
N CYS A 151 -1.24 8.14 -20.60
CA CYS A 151 -0.73 8.84 -19.43
C CYS A 151 0.73 8.45 -19.20
N ASN A 152 1.58 9.43 -18.89
CA ASN A 152 3.02 9.22 -18.71
C ASN A 152 3.49 9.33 -17.26
N LEU A 153 2.58 9.41 -16.28
CA LEU A 153 2.93 9.52 -14.87
C LEU A 153 2.10 8.56 -14.02
N ILE A 154 2.79 7.73 -13.23
CA ILE A 154 2.19 6.81 -12.27
C ILE A 154 2.76 7.10 -10.88
N LEU A 155 1.88 7.14 -9.87
CA LEU A 155 2.24 7.44 -8.50
C LEU A 155 1.58 6.44 -7.54
N GLY A 156 2.30 6.08 -6.48
CA GLY A 156 1.81 5.24 -5.38
C GLY A 156 2.69 5.40 -4.15
N ASP A 157 2.30 4.83 -3.03
CA ASP A 157 3.03 4.96 -1.76
C ASP A 157 3.75 3.69 -1.33
N SER A 158 3.63 2.61 -2.08
CA SER A 158 4.33 1.36 -1.83
C SER A 158 5.78 1.40 -2.33
N ARG A 159 6.73 1.70 -1.44
CA ARG A 159 8.17 1.61 -1.76
C ARG A 159 8.59 0.19 -2.14
N LEU A 160 7.99 -0.84 -1.51
CA LEU A 160 8.32 -2.22 -1.82
C LEU A 160 8.06 -2.54 -3.29
N VAL A 161 6.92 -2.12 -3.81
CA VAL A 161 6.55 -2.36 -5.21
C VAL A 161 7.35 -1.44 -6.14
N ILE A 162 7.41 -0.15 -5.85
CA ILE A 162 8.02 0.86 -6.73
C ILE A 162 9.55 0.71 -6.78
N ASP A 163 10.22 0.61 -5.61
CA ASP A 163 11.67 0.70 -5.52
C ASP A 163 12.37 -0.66 -5.55
N TYR A 164 11.61 -1.77 -5.39
CA TYR A 164 12.20 -3.11 -5.34
C TYR A 164 11.56 -4.08 -6.35
N TRP A 165 10.32 -4.52 -6.15
CA TRP A 165 9.73 -5.60 -6.95
C TRP A 165 9.66 -5.29 -8.44
N SER A 166 9.18 -4.10 -8.80
CA SER A 166 9.08 -3.67 -10.20
C SER A 166 10.42 -3.43 -10.89
N LEU A 167 11.51 -3.41 -10.12
CA LEU A 167 12.89 -3.34 -10.61
C LEU A 167 13.60 -4.72 -10.60
N GLY A 168 12.88 -5.80 -10.28
CA GLY A 168 13.41 -7.15 -10.21
C GLY A 168 14.22 -7.45 -8.95
N ARG A 169 14.03 -6.69 -7.88
CA ARG A 169 14.73 -6.86 -6.59
C ARG A 169 13.80 -7.57 -5.60
N PHE A 170 13.77 -8.89 -5.62
CA PHE A 170 12.97 -9.72 -4.72
C PHE A 170 13.60 -11.11 -4.53
N HIS A 171 13.15 -11.84 -3.51
CA HIS A 171 13.56 -13.22 -3.22
C HIS A 171 12.36 -14.13 -3.45
N GLU A 172 12.43 -15.02 -4.45
CA GLU A 172 11.32 -15.89 -4.87
C GLU A 172 10.89 -16.87 -3.77
N GLU A 173 11.84 -17.37 -2.98
CA GLU A 173 11.61 -18.32 -1.88
C GLU A 173 10.62 -17.84 -0.79
N ASN A 174 10.38 -16.53 -0.72
CA ASN A 174 9.49 -15.92 0.26
C ASN A 174 8.14 -15.48 -0.33
N LEU A 175 7.87 -15.81 -1.60
CA LEU A 175 6.70 -15.32 -2.32
C LEU A 175 5.88 -16.45 -2.92
N GLU A 176 4.57 -16.27 -2.97
CA GLU A 176 3.68 -17.16 -3.71
C GLU A 176 3.94 -17.04 -5.21
N LEU A 177 3.77 -18.15 -5.94
CA LEU A 177 3.99 -18.21 -7.40
C LEU A 177 3.17 -17.16 -8.16
N GLU A 178 1.95 -16.90 -7.72
CA GLU A 178 1.09 -15.89 -8.30
C GLU A 178 1.70 -14.48 -8.17
N THR A 179 2.25 -14.15 -6.99
CA THR A 179 2.95 -12.89 -6.76
C THR A 179 4.16 -12.74 -7.67
N ILE A 180 4.96 -13.80 -7.79
CA ILE A 180 6.14 -13.82 -8.68
C ILE A 180 5.72 -13.59 -10.14
N ASN A 181 4.63 -14.22 -10.59
CA ASN A 181 4.11 -14.04 -11.94
C ASN A 181 3.71 -12.58 -12.21
N TYR A 182 3.04 -11.92 -11.26
CA TYR A 182 2.69 -10.50 -11.39
C TYR A 182 3.92 -9.58 -11.31
N ILE A 183 4.90 -9.87 -10.46
CA ILE A 183 6.17 -9.13 -10.43
C ILE A 183 6.83 -9.17 -11.81
N ASN A 184 6.92 -10.35 -12.43
CA ASN A 184 7.53 -10.50 -13.75
C ASN A 184 6.76 -9.72 -14.84
N LYS A 185 5.42 -9.73 -14.82
CA LYS A 185 4.60 -8.90 -15.71
C LYS A 185 4.88 -7.41 -15.50
N VAL A 186 4.93 -6.97 -14.25
CA VAL A 186 5.18 -5.56 -13.88
C VAL A 186 6.56 -5.09 -14.32
N ILE A 187 7.61 -5.91 -14.16
CA ILE A 187 8.97 -5.57 -14.61
C ILE A 187 8.97 -5.26 -16.12
N LEU A 188 8.31 -6.09 -16.93
CA LEU A 188 8.25 -5.92 -18.38
C LEU A 188 7.47 -4.66 -18.77
N LEU A 189 6.28 -4.48 -18.17
CA LEU A 189 5.42 -3.34 -18.43
C LEU A 189 6.07 -2.02 -18.01
N ARG A 190 6.72 -1.99 -16.83
CA ARG A 190 7.44 -0.82 -16.36
C ARG A 190 8.59 -0.44 -17.29
N LYS A 191 9.38 -1.41 -17.75
CA LYS A 191 10.45 -1.17 -18.73
C LYS A 191 9.92 -0.56 -20.03
N GLU A 192 8.79 -1.08 -20.53
CA GLU A 192 8.12 -0.53 -21.72
C GLU A 192 7.63 0.91 -21.47
N PHE A 193 6.98 1.13 -20.31
CA PHE A 193 6.46 2.43 -19.91
C PHE A 193 7.57 3.49 -19.80
N GLU A 194 8.66 3.18 -19.09
CA GLU A 194 9.79 4.10 -18.93
C GLU A 194 10.55 4.34 -20.27
N LYS A 195 10.67 3.32 -21.14
CA LYS A 195 11.21 3.49 -22.50
C LYS A 195 10.40 4.49 -23.31
N ASN A 196 9.10 4.57 -23.09
CA ASN A 196 8.18 5.52 -23.73
C ASN A 196 8.07 6.85 -22.94
N LYS A 197 9.08 7.22 -22.16
CA LYS A 197 9.15 8.43 -21.32
C LYS A 197 8.16 8.48 -20.18
N GLY A 198 7.62 7.34 -19.77
CA GLY A 198 6.81 7.21 -18.57
C GLY A 198 7.65 7.40 -17.31
N ILE A 199 7.04 7.98 -16.28
CA ILE A 199 7.67 8.30 -15.01
C ILE A 199 6.88 7.59 -13.89
N VAL A 200 7.58 6.87 -13.04
CA VAL A 200 7.01 6.27 -11.82
C VAL A 200 7.57 7.02 -10.62
N LYS A 201 6.69 7.53 -9.75
CA LYS A 201 7.07 8.27 -8.55
C LYS A 201 6.44 7.65 -7.30
N HIS A 202 7.20 7.67 -6.22
CA HIS A 202 6.65 7.44 -4.88
C HIS A 202 6.08 8.75 -4.32
N ILE A 203 4.91 8.67 -3.68
CA ILE A 203 4.31 9.78 -2.92
C ILE A 203 3.98 9.31 -1.49
N SER A 204 3.65 10.25 -0.61
CA SER A 204 3.14 9.91 0.72
C SER A 204 1.69 9.43 0.63
N GLY A 205 1.31 8.40 1.39
CA GLY A 205 -0.08 7.95 1.51
C GLY A 205 -1.04 9.05 1.95
N ASP A 206 -0.56 10.02 2.76
CA ASP A 206 -1.38 11.15 3.23
C ASP A 206 -1.94 12.03 2.11
N ILE A 207 -1.25 12.06 0.97
CA ILE A 207 -1.65 12.87 -0.21
C ILE A 207 -2.02 12.01 -1.41
N ASN A 208 -1.99 10.66 -1.28
CA ASN A 208 -2.36 9.76 -2.36
C ASN A 208 -3.88 9.83 -2.60
N PRO A 209 -4.38 10.30 -3.76
CA PRO A 209 -5.81 10.35 -4.04
C PRO A 209 -6.45 8.96 -4.12
N ALA A 210 -5.66 7.92 -4.33
CA ALA A 210 -6.12 6.54 -4.30
C ALA A 210 -6.24 5.98 -2.86
N ASP A 211 -5.71 6.67 -1.82
CA ASP A 211 -5.76 6.20 -0.42
C ASP A 211 -7.18 5.77 -0.04
N LEU A 212 -7.30 4.52 0.40
CA LEU A 212 -8.54 3.90 0.85
C LEU A 212 -8.97 4.38 2.25
N GLY A 213 -8.10 5.09 2.95
CA GLY A 213 -8.40 5.70 4.25
C GLY A 213 -8.52 4.72 5.41
N PHE A 214 -8.03 3.49 5.27
CA PHE A 214 -8.14 2.46 6.32
C PHE A 214 -7.16 2.65 7.49
N HIS A 215 -6.26 3.60 7.38
CA HIS A 215 -5.27 3.94 8.42
C HIS A 215 -5.69 5.16 9.26
N LYS A 216 -6.96 5.57 9.16
CA LYS A 216 -7.53 6.71 9.92
C LYS A 216 -8.24 6.26 11.18
#